data_0c340fde3966284991240bb049f72390
#
_entry.id   0c340fde3966284991240bb049f72390
#
_cell.length_a   1.000
_cell.length_b   1.000
_cell.length_c   1.000
_cell.angle_alpha   90.00
_cell.angle_beta   90.00
_cell.angle_gamma   90.00
#
_symmetry.space_group_name_H-M   'P 1'
#
loop_
_entity.id
_entity.type
_entity.pdbx_description
1 polymer ?
#
loop_
_entity_poly.entity_id
_entity_poly.type
_entity_poly.pdbx_seq_one_letter_code
_entity_poly.pdbx_strand_id
1 'polypeptide(L)'
;MRKIRKLYYFDKKRMQEMISFLNNRDKYINHIMFNPLIPLHHLLPLRFKFLPESYVLKDKKEIKGLITVAPSRCPLKKMEIQRLFFEDNCYDDAGELIQFVVSKYKAMGATSFVVKIDDFLPELVRLFVAKCGFSQISYEKLWKIGAFESEFNKKDFREFRNSDAQTVTNLYNESLLPHFRPLLSRDAKEFKEIFFKGLSYFSEYKYVIEDKSSKNITCYLSIQSADSENFILDVIQSSWVELDICAVIGFAKAQIAKRQKNFNLYIRTKKYTQLGERDEKYFMENKFECVQNQVVLTNSSARIIRENVHTGQFTILSQFCSVRPIAQNFNN
;
A
#
# COMPACT_ATOMS: atom_id res chain seq x y z
N MET A 1 12.79 1.29 -31.92
CA MET A 1 13.68 1.80 -30.85
C MET A 1 12.92 1.73 -29.56
N ARG A 2 13.41 0.98 -28.61
CA ARG A 2 12.82 0.75 -27.30
C ARG A 2 12.98 2.00 -26.41
N LYS A 3 11.91 2.46 -25.77
CA LYS A 3 11.93 3.70 -24.97
C LYS A 3 10.89 3.67 -23.87
N ILE A 4 11.30 4.09 -22.65
CA ILE A 4 10.38 4.34 -21.55
C ILE A 4 9.98 5.81 -21.55
N ARG A 5 8.69 6.08 -21.42
CA ARG A 5 8.13 7.43 -21.34
C ARG A 5 6.90 7.47 -20.44
N LYS A 6 6.48 8.67 -20.06
CA LYS A 6 5.18 8.86 -19.41
C LYS A 6 4.04 8.36 -20.30
N LEU A 7 3.01 7.85 -19.66
CA LEU A 7 1.75 7.51 -20.31
C LEU A 7 1.06 8.78 -20.81
N TYR A 8 0.54 8.76 -22.04
CA TYR A 8 -0.22 9.87 -22.62
C TYR A 8 -1.67 9.46 -22.90
N TYR A 9 -2.56 10.44 -23.00
CA TYR A 9 -4.00 10.20 -23.22
C TYR A 9 -4.28 9.40 -24.51
N PHE A 10 -3.53 9.59 -25.56
CA PHE A 10 -3.68 8.83 -26.81
C PHE A 10 -3.27 7.35 -26.72
N ASP A 11 -2.63 6.94 -25.61
CA ASP A 11 -2.35 5.53 -25.34
C ASP A 11 -3.59 4.78 -24.79
N LYS A 12 -4.69 5.50 -24.46
CA LYS A 12 -5.87 4.96 -23.78
C LYS A 12 -6.40 3.68 -24.42
N LYS A 13 -6.58 3.68 -25.75
CA LYS A 13 -7.12 2.51 -26.48
C LYS A 13 -6.23 1.27 -26.30
N ARG A 14 -4.92 1.44 -26.44
CA ARG A 14 -3.95 0.33 -26.27
C ARG A 14 -3.90 -0.18 -24.83
N MET A 15 -4.06 0.73 -23.87
CA MET A 15 -4.12 0.34 -22.46
C MET A 15 -5.40 -0.43 -22.13
N GLN A 16 -6.54 -0.07 -22.74
CA GLN A 16 -7.78 -0.84 -22.57
C GLN A 16 -7.64 -2.28 -23.04
N GLU A 17 -6.92 -2.49 -24.13
CA GLU A 17 -6.62 -3.82 -24.67
C GLU A 17 -5.70 -4.60 -23.71
N MET A 18 -4.62 -3.98 -23.24
CA MET A 18 -3.63 -4.58 -22.34
C MET A 18 -4.19 -4.98 -20.96
N ILE A 19 -5.13 -4.21 -20.41
CA ILE A 19 -5.73 -4.45 -19.09
C ILE A 19 -7.17 -4.97 -19.18
N SER A 20 -7.52 -5.62 -20.30
CA SER A 20 -8.87 -6.13 -20.55
C SER A 20 -9.38 -7.11 -19.50
N PHE A 21 -8.47 -7.78 -18.78
CA PHE A 21 -8.76 -8.73 -17.71
C PHE A 21 -9.22 -8.08 -16.40
N LEU A 22 -9.08 -6.75 -16.22
CA LEU A 22 -9.53 -6.07 -15.00
C LEU A 22 -11.04 -5.84 -15.03
N ASN A 23 -11.75 -6.30 -14.00
CA ASN A 23 -13.20 -6.15 -13.88
C ASN A 23 -13.67 -4.69 -13.85
N ASN A 24 -12.86 -3.78 -13.31
CA ASN A 24 -13.16 -2.35 -13.18
C ASN A 24 -12.22 -1.47 -14.02
N ARG A 25 -11.78 -1.98 -15.16
CA ARG A 25 -10.77 -1.36 -16.06
C ARG A 25 -11.07 0.10 -16.39
N ASP A 26 -12.33 0.44 -16.67
CA ASP A 26 -12.70 1.80 -17.07
C ASP A 26 -12.52 2.79 -15.92
N LYS A 27 -12.89 2.39 -14.70
CA LYS A 27 -12.64 3.18 -13.50
C LYS A 27 -11.15 3.31 -13.24
N TYR A 28 -10.39 2.23 -13.38
CA TYR A 28 -8.92 2.23 -13.25
C TYR A 28 -8.28 3.17 -14.28
N ILE A 29 -8.64 3.06 -15.56
CA ILE A 29 -8.13 3.92 -16.63
C ILE A 29 -8.44 5.39 -16.34
N ASN A 30 -9.66 5.69 -15.96
CA ASN A 30 -10.09 7.08 -15.79
C ASN A 30 -9.51 7.74 -14.54
N HIS A 31 -9.25 7.01 -13.46
CA HIS A 31 -8.85 7.57 -12.18
C HIS A 31 -7.36 7.41 -11.84
N ILE A 32 -6.71 6.35 -12.33
CA ILE A 32 -5.28 6.12 -12.04
C ILE A 32 -4.40 6.44 -13.24
N MET A 33 -4.77 5.93 -14.40
CA MET A 33 -3.96 6.14 -15.61
C MET A 33 -4.15 7.55 -16.17
N PHE A 34 -5.40 7.99 -16.24
CA PHE A 34 -5.80 9.27 -16.81
C PHE A 34 -6.58 10.09 -15.79
N ASN A 35 -5.98 10.29 -14.62
CA ASN A 35 -6.53 11.21 -13.64
C ASN A 35 -7.08 12.45 -14.36
N PRO A 36 -8.31 12.92 -14.07
CA PRO A 36 -8.92 14.05 -14.74
C PRO A 36 -8.10 15.36 -14.67
N LEU A 37 -7.09 15.40 -13.80
CA LEU A 37 -6.10 16.48 -13.76
C LEU A 37 -4.94 16.30 -14.77
N ILE A 38 -4.81 15.14 -15.45
CA ILE A 38 -3.76 14.92 -16.46
C ILE A 38 -3.87 15.89 -17.64
N PRO A 39 -5.06 16.24 -18.19
CA PRO A 39 -5.16 17.29 -19.20
C PRO A 39 -4.62 18.64 -18.73
N LEU A 40 -4.85 18.98 -17.46
CA LEU A 40 -4.28 20.20 -16.84
C LEU A 40 -2.75 20.12 -16.70
N HIS A 41 -2.19 18.93 -16.48
CA HIS A 41 -0.74 18.71 -16.48
C HIS A 41 -0.08 18.97 -17.84
N HIS A 42 -0.81 18.77 -18.93
CA HIS A 42 -0.31 19.06 -20.28
C HIS A 42 -0.44 20.54 -20.65
N LEU A 43 -1.43 21.22 -20.08
CA LEU A 43 -1.69 22.64 -20.30
C LEU A 43 -0.90 23.55 -19.34
N LEU A 44 -0.68 23.11 -18.12
CA LEU A 44 0.05 23.85 -17.10
C LEU A 44 1.29 23.04 -16.67
N PRO A 45 2.49 23.63 -16.61
CA PRO A 45 3.72 22.94 -16.19
C PRO A 45 3.74 22.59 -14.69
N LEU A 46 2.60 22.62 -14.03
CA LEU A 46 2.43 22.31 -12.61
C LEU A 46 2.57 20.80 -12.37
N ARG A 47 3.66 20.40 -11.72
CA ARG A 47 3.86 19.03 -11.25
C ARG A 47 3.16 18.86 -9.91
N PHE A 48 2.03 18.19 -9.92
CA PHE A 48 1.38 17.76 -8.67
C PHE A 48 2.13 16.54 -8.13
N LYS A 49 3.09 16.79 -7.23
CA LYS A 49 4.00 15.78 -6.66
C LYS A 49 3.28 14.69 -5.82
N PHE A 50 1.97 14.82 -5.62
CA PHE A 50 1.16 13.91 -4.81
C PHE A 50 0.30 12.94 -5.65
N LEU A 51 0.33 13.04 -6.98
CA LEU A 51 -0.45 12.17 -7.85
C LEU A 51 0.37 10.97 -8.33
N PRO A 52 -0.29 9.79 -8.51
CA PRO A 52 0.34 8.67 -9.19
C PRO A 52 0.82 9.04 -10.59
N GLU A 53 1.98 8.55 -10.96
CA GLU A 53 2.52 8.68 -12.31
C GLU A 53 2.67 7.31 -12.95
N SER A 54 2.22 7.20 -14.21
CA SER A 54 2.34 5.97 -15.00
C SER A 54 3.36 6.14 -16.13
N TYR A 55 4.16 5.09 -16.33
CA TYR A 55 5.18 5.00 -17.38
C TYR A 55 4.94 3.77 -18.21
N VAL A 56 5.20 3.87 -19.50
CA VAL A 56 5.08 2.78 -20.47
C VAL A 56 6.41 2.49 -21.11
N LEU A 57 6.70 1.20 -21.27
CA LEU A 57 7.76 0.70 -22.13
C LEU A 57 7.19 0.51 -23.54
N LYS A 58 7.71 1.28 -24.48
CA LYS A 58 7.30 1.22 -25.88
C LYS A 58 8.41 0.66 -26.73
N ASP A 59 8.10 -0.34 -27.54
CA ASP A 59 8.96 -0.80 -28.63
C ASP A 59 8.25 -0.58 -29.94
N LYS A 60 8.91 0.17 -30.85
CA LYS A 60 8.32 0.62 -32.14
C LYS A 60 6.96 1.28 -31.91
N LYS A 61 5.87 0.60 -32.26
CA LYS A 61 4.48 1.09 -32.11
C LYS A 61 3.72 0.43 -30.95
N GLU A 62 4.26 -0.63 -30.35
CA GLU A 62 3.60 -1.42 -29.30
C GLU A 62 4.00 -0.98 -27.91
N ILE A 63 3.08 -1.11 -26.95
CA ILE A 63 3.36 -0.95 -25.53
C ILE A 63 3.58 -2.34 -24.96
N LYS A 64 4.78 -2.60 -24.45
CA LYS A 64 5.21 -3.90 -23.90
C LYS A 64 5.02 -3.99 -22.39
N GLY A 65 4.86 -2.86 -21.73
CA GLY A 65 4.65 -2.84 -20.28
C GLY A 65 4.25 -1.48 -19.77
N LEU A 66 3.68 -1.47 -18.56
CA LEU A 66 3.27 -0.28 -17.83
C LEU A 66 3.61 -0.44 -16.37
N ILE A 67 4.12 0.62 -15.76
CA ILE A 67 4.31 0.74 -14.32
C ILE A 67 3.64 2.01 -13.80
N THR A 68 2.90 1.89 -12.68
CA THR A 68 2.32 3.03 -11.96
C THR A 68 2.98 3.15 -10.60
N VAL A 69 3.48 4.33 -10.30
CA VAL A 69 4.12 4.66 -9.03
C VAL A 69 3.41 5.85 -8.40
N ALA A 70 3.14 5.75 -7.12
CA ALA A 70 2.54 6.81 -6.32
C ALA A 70 3.51 7.29 -5.25
N PRO A 71 3.66 8.60 -5.04
CA PRO A 71 4.31 9.08 -3.84
C PRO A 71 3.40 8.79 -2.64
N SER A 72 3.94 8.26 -1.57
CA SER A 72 3.37 8.40 -0.26
C SER A 72 3.22 9.92 0.00
N ARG A 73 2.05 10.38 0.45
CA ARG A 73 1.62 11.81 0.47
C ARG A 73 2.58 12.81 1.14
N CYS A 74 3.76 12.38 1.53
CA CYS A 74 4.84 13.20 2.02
C CYS A 74 5.95 13.35 0.99
N PRO A 75 6.80 14.38 1.08
CA PRO A 75 7.65 14.80 -0.02
C PRO A 75 8.49 13.63 -0.54
N LEU A 76 8.18 13.14 -1.73
CA LEU A 76 8.92 12.21 -2.61
C LEU A 76 9.88 11.18 -1.95
N LYS A 77 9.96 11.16 -0.60
CA LYS A 77 10.89 10.30 0.14
C LYS A 77 10.52 8.83 0.05
N LYS A 78 9.22 8.53 0.03
CA LYS A 78 8.68 7.18 -0.01
C LYS A 78 7.76 7.03 -1.21
N MET A 79 8.01 6.04 -2.04
CA MET A 79 7.28 5.74 -3.26
C MET A 79 6.66 4.35 -3.15
N GLU A 80 5.45 4.18 -3.63
CA GLU A 80 4.77 2.90 -3.72
C GLU A 80 4.59 2.51 -5.19
N ILE A 81 5.05 1.31 -5.57
CA ILE A 81 4.76 0.74 -6.88
C ILE A 81 3.39 0.07 -6.75
N GLN A 82 2.38 0.68 -7.36
CA GLN A 82 0.99 0.26 -7.22
C GLN A 82 0.55 -0.72 -8.28
N ARG A 83 1.12 -0.62 -9.49
CA ARG A 83 0.74 -1.46 -10.63
C ARG A 83 1.95 -1.72 -11.51
N LEU A 84 2.04 -2.95 -11.99
CA LEU A 84 3.00 -3.39 -12.99
C LEU A 84 2.28 -4.35 -13.93
N PHE A 85 2.22 -4.00 -15.21
CA PHE A 85 1.68 -4.84 -16.28
C PHE A 85 2.75 -5.02 -17.33
N PHE A 86 2.90 -6.22 -17.83
CA PHE A 86 3.83 -6.59 -18.91
C PHE A 86 3.32 -7.85 -19.60
N GLU A 87 3.84 -8.15 -20.80
CA GLU A 87 3.49 -9.35 -21.52
C GLU A 87 4.00 -10.60 -20.77
N ASP A 88 3.26 -11.71 -20.88
CA ASP A 88 3.61 -12.96 -20.22
C ASP A 88 5.05 -13.38 -20.53
N ASN A 89 5.77 -13.79 -19.48
CA ASN A 89 7.18 -14.19 -19.52
C ASN A 89 8.19 -13.10 -19.94
N CYS A 90 7.77 -11.85 -20.16
CA CYS A 90 8.67 -10.74 -20.48
C CYS A 90 9.22 -10.04 -19.22
N TYR A 91 9.83 -10.81 -18.31
CA TYR A 91 10.38 -10.29 -17.04
C TYR A 91 11.49 -9.25 -17.20
N ASP A 92 12.22 -9.27 -18.32
CA ASP A 92 13.24 -8.26 -18.61
C ASP A 92 12.62 -6.89 -18.86
N ASP A 93 11.45 -6.85 -19.50
CA ASP A 93 10.68 -5.63 -19.74
C ASP A 93 10.17 -5.04 -18.43
N ALA A 94 9.66 -5.89 -17.54
CA ALA A 94 9.26 -5.51 -16.20
C ALA A 94 10.45 -4.98 -15.38
N GLY A 95 11.59 -5.66 -15.44
CA GLY A 95 12.84 -5.25 -14.77
C GLY A 95 13.32 -3.88 -15.22
N GLU A 96 13.30 -3.60 -16.54
CA GLU A 96 13.66 -2.31 -17.12
C GLU A 96 12.74 -1.18 -16.61
N LEU A 97 11.44 -1.41 -16.57
CA LEU A 97 10.46 -0.45 -16.02
C LEU A 97 10.70 -0.15 -14.54
N ILE A 98 10.92 -1.19 -13.72
CA ILE A 98 11.18 -1.06 -12.29
C ILE A 98 12.46 -0.26 -12.06
N GLN A 99 13.55 -0.63 -12.71
CA GLN A 99 14.86 0.03 -12.58
C GLN A 99 14.79 1.49 -13.03
N PHE A 100 14.08 1.77 -14.13
CA PHE A 100 13.85 3.14 -14.60
C PHE A 100 13.14 3.99 -13.55
N VAL A 101 12.05 3.49 -12.98
CA VAL A 101 11.27 4.22 -11.96
C VAL A 101 12.11 4.43 -10.70
N VAL A 102 12.78 3.39 -10.20
CA VAL A 102 13.63 3.47 -9.01
C VAL A 102 14.74 4.49 -9.21
N SER A 103 15.45 4.43 -10.34
CA SER A 103 16.56 5.35 -10.65
C SER A 103 16.07 6.79 -10.77
N LYS A 104 14.97 6.99 -11.50
CA LYS A 104 14.39 8.32 -11.72
C LYS A 104 13.97 8.99 -10.41
N TYR A 105 13.25 8.28 -9.56
CA TYR A 105 12.75 8.88 -8.31
C TYR A 105 13.84 8.99 -7.24
N LYS A 106 14.86 8.10 -7.24
CA LYS A 106 16.07 8.30 -6.42
C LYS A 106 16.80 9.59 -6.79
N ALA A 107 16.95 9.86 -8.08
CA ALA A 107 17.51 11.13 -8.55
C ALA A 107 16.66 12.36 -8.14
N MET A 108 15.36 12.17 -7.88
CA MET A 108 14.45 13.21 -7.37
C MET A 108 14.38 13.28 -5.84
N GLY A 109 15.18 12.46 -5.13
CA GLY A 109 15.27 12.44 -3.67
C GLY A 109 14.44 11.36 -2.96
N ALA A 110 13.87 10.38 -3.69
CA ALA A 110 13.22 9.24 -3.06
C ALA A 110 14.24 8.34 -2.36
N THR A 111 13.97 8.03 -1.11
CA THR A 111 14.86 7.20 -0.27
C THR A 111 14.32 5.78 -0.08
N SER A 112 13.03 5.55 -0.34
CA SER A 112 12.39 4.27 -0.12
C SER A 112 11.33 3.98 -1.17
N PHE A 113 11.27 2.73 -1.61
CA PHE A 113 10.23 2.18 -2.48
C PHE A 113 9.60 0.98 -1.78
N VAL A 114 8.28 0.88 -1.86
CA VAL A 114 7.52 -0.25 -1.32
C VAL A 114 6.69 -0.85 -2.45
N VAL A 115 6.61 -2.17 -2.48
CA VAL A 115 5.73 -2.92 -3.37
C VAL A 115 5.15 -4.12 -2.62
N LYS A 116 3.90 -4.47 -2.92
CA LYS A 116 3.23 -5.66 -2.40
C LYS A 116 2.93 -6.56 -3.58
N ILE A 117 3.35 -7.81 -3.48
CA ILE A 117 3.26 -8.81 -4.55
C ILE A 117 2.60 -10.05 -3.97
N ASP A 118 1.63 -10.62 -4.69
CA ASP A 118 1.00 -11.86 -4.28
C ASP A 118 2.02 -12.99 -4.27
N ASP A 119 2.01 -13.82 -3.24
CA ASP A 119 2.99 -14.89 -3.03
C ASP A 119 2.91 -16.00 -4.09
N PHE A 120 1.78 -16.13 -4.78
CA PHE A 120 1.64 -17.04 -5.92
C PHE A 120 2.38 -16.57 -7.20
N LEU A 121 3.05 -15.39 -7.16
CA LEU A 121 3.88 -14.86 -8.24
C LEU A 121 5.38 -14.87 -7.87
N PRO A 122 5.98 -16.06 -7.62
CA PRO A 122 7.35 -16.17 -7.11
C PRO A 122 8.40 -15.60 -8.07
N GLU A 123 8.17 -15.71 -9.38
CA GLU A 123 9.09 -15.17 -10.39
C GLU A 123 9.12 -13.64 -10.36
N LEU A 124 7.99 -13.00 -10.08
CA LEU A 124 7.92 -11.55 -9.92
C LEU A 124 8.64 -11.11 -8.64
N VAL A 125 8.46 -11.83 -7.53
CA VAL A 125 9.21 -11.60 -6.28
C VAL A 125 10.71 -11.73 -6.53
N ARG A 126 11.14 -12.80 -7.24
CA ARG A 126 12.54 -13.03 -7.61
C ARG A 126 13.09 -11.89 -8.48
N LEU A 127 12.33 -11.40 -9.45
CA LEU A 127 12.70 -10.25 -10.28
C LEU A 127 13.00 -9.01 -9.44
N PHE A 128 12.10 -8.66 -8.52
CA PHE A 128 12.29 -7.51 -7.63
C PHE A 128 13.51 -7.67 -6.74
N VAL A 129 13.70 -8.85 -6.14
CA VAL A 129 14.80 -9.10 -5.20
C VAL A 129 16.13 -9.21 -5.94
N ALA A 130 16.24 -10.09 -6.94
CA ALA A 130 17.53 -10.42 -7.56
C ALA A 130 17.98 -9.35 -8.58
N LYS A 131 17.05 -8.78 -9.38
CA LYS A 131 17.41 -7.84 -10.44
C LYS A 131 17.22 -6.37 -10.07
N CYS A 132 16.24 -6.05 -9.18
CA CYS A 132 15.88 -4.65 -8.90
C CYS A 132 16.31 -4.17 -7.51
N GLY A 133 17.00 -5.02 -6.72
CA GLY A 133 17.58 -4.65 -5.42
C GLY A 133 16.57 -4.36 -4.32
N PHE A 134 15.43 -5.03 -4.36
CA PHE A 134 14.45 -5.04 -3.27
C PHE A 134 14.80 -6.11 -2.26
N SER A 135 14.37 -5.91 -1.03
CA SER A 135 14.45 -6.90 0.05
C SER A 135 13.05 -7.21 0.56
N GLN A 136 12.78 -8.48 0.79
CA GLN A 136 11.56 -8.89 1.46
C GLN A 136 11.66 -8.53 2.94
N ILE A 137 10.62 -7.85 3.43
CA ILE A 137 10.60 -7.40 4.82
C ILE A 137 9.47 -8.05 5.63
N SER A 138 8.32 -8.32 5.04
CA SER A 138 7.17 -8.85 5.76
C SER A 138 6.10 -9.40 4.82
N TYR A 139 4.93 -9.72 5.40
CA TYR A 139 3.74 -10.20 4.70
C TYR A 139 2.50 -9.44 5.16
N GLU A 140 1.50 -9.38 4.26
CA GLU A 140 0.12 -9.01 4.56
C GLU A 140 -0.81 -10.12 4.09
N LYS A 141 -1.83 -10.46 4.89
CA LYS A 141 -2.85 -11.43 4.51
C LYS A 141 -4.22 -10.79 4.46
N LEU A 142 -5.02 -11.26 3.53
CA LEU A 142 -6.40 -10.83 3.36
C LEU A 142 -7.32 -12.00 3.70
N TRP A 143 -8.18 -11.79 4.70
CA TRP A 143 -9.11 -12.79 5.22
C TRP A 143 -10.52 -12.45 4.81
N LYS A 144 -11.22 -13.42 4.23
CA LYS A 144 -12.63 -13.27 3.87
C LYS A 144 -13.49 -13.44 5.11
N ILE A 145 -14.33 -12.46 5.35
CA ILE A 145 -15.29 -12.48 6.46
C ILE A 145 -16.60 -13.08 5.95
N GLY A 146 -16.91 -14.30 6.40
CA GLY A 146 -18.14 -15.01 6.07
C GLY A 146 -19.39 -14.41 6.75
N ALA A 147 -20.44 -15.19 6.81
CA ALA A 147 -21.62 -14.87 7.61
C ALA A 147 -21.20 -14.84 9.09
N PHE A 148 -21.21 -13.67 9.66
CA PHE A 148 -20.74 -13.42 11.02
C PHE A 148 -21.64 -12.35 11.63
N GLU A 149 -22.34 -12.72 12.68
CA GLU A 149 -23.13 -11.79 13.48
C GLU A 149 -22.34 -11.44 14.73
N SER A 150 -22.20 -10.18 15.01
CA SER A 150 -21.62 -9.68 16.25
C SER A 150 -22.40 -8.49 16.74
N GLU A 151 -22.54 -8.41 18.05
CA GLU A 151 -23.06 -7.23 18.71
C GLU A 151 -21.96 -6.16 18.75
N PHE A 152 -22.34 -4.92 18.46
CA PHE A 152 -21.46 -3.78 18.59
C PHE A 152 -22.22 -2.56 19.11
N ASN A 153 -21.53 -1.73 19.90
CA ASN A 153 -22.10 -0.48 20.35
C ASN A 153 -21.74 0.64 19.36
N LYS A 154 -22.72 1.08 18.58
CA LYS A 154 -22.52 2.14 17.58
C LYS A 154 -21.97 3.45 18.18
N LYS A 155 -22.22 3.72 19.46
CA LYS A 155 -21.78 4.96 20.13
C LYS A 155 -20.27 5.01 20.36
N ASP A 156 -19.59 3.88 20.26
CA ASP A 156 -18.13 3.83 20.44
C ASP A 156 -17.37 4.28 19.19
N PHE A 157 -18.05 4.29 18.03
CA PHE A 157 -17.46 4.63 16.74
C PHE A 157 -17.93 6.00 16.25
N ARG A 158 -17.00 6.86 15.88
CA ARG A 158 -17.30 8.12 15.18
C ARG A 158 -16.53 8.23 13.86
N GLU A 159 -17.03 9.09 12.96
CA GLU A 159 -16.31 9.38 11.73
C GLU A 159 -14.97 10.07 12.02
N PHE A 160 -13.96 9.70 11.23
CA PHE A 160 -12.65 10.32 11.24
C PHE A 160 -12.73 11.77 10.74
N ARG A 161 -11.96 12.64 11.35
CA ARG A 161 -11.79 14.03 10.94
C ARG A 161 -10.32 14.31 10.61
N ASN A 162 -10.05 15.27 9.75
CA ASN A 162 -8.67 15.64 9.41
C ASN A 162 -7.84 16.12 10.61
N SER A 163 -8.49 16.60 11.67
CA SER A 163 -7.86 16.92 12.97
C SER A 163 -7.28 15.69 13.65
N ASP A 164 -7.84 14.50 13.42
CA ASP A 164 -7.41 13.25 14.03
C ASP A 164 -6.13 12.69 13.39
N ALA A 165 -5.76 13.21 12.23
CA ALA A 165 -4.70 12.63 11.41
C ALA A 165 -3.37 12.48 12.15
N GLN A 166 -3.00 13.43 13.01
CA GLN A 166 -1.77 13.33 13.80
C GLN A 166 -1.84 12.23 14.84
N THR A 167 -2.96 12.12 15.56
CA THR A 167 -3.16 11.08 16.57
C THR A 167 -3.18 9.68 15.93
N VAL A 168 -3.88 9.53 14.79
CA VAL A 168 -3.90 8.28 14.04
C VAL A 168 -2.50 7.93 13.49
N THR A 169 -1.71 8.92 13.09
CA THR A 169 -0.32 8.72 12.68
C THR A 169 0.53 8.15 13.81
N ASN A 170 0.42 8.74 14.98
CA ASN A 170 1.14 8.26 16.17
C ASN A 170 0.71 6.82 16.50
N LEU A 171 -0.59 6.56 16.55
CA LEU A 171 -1.15 5.22 16.75
C LEU A 171 -0.61 4.20 15.74
N TYR A 172 -0.58 4.55 14.44
CA TYR A 172 -0.03 3.68 13.40
C TYR A 172 1.47 3.42 13.61
N ASN A 173 2.26 4.46 13.82
CA ASN A 173 3.70 4.33 13.97
C ASN A 173 4.09 3.56 15.25
N GLU A 174 3.30 3.71 16.32
CA GLU A 174 3.44 2.94 17.55
C GLU A 174 3.05 1.47 17.35
N SER A 175 2.04 1.18 16.54
CA SER A 175 1.61 -0.19 16.23
C SER A 175 2.65 -0.98 15.43
N LEU A 176 3.58 -0.32 14.76
CA LEU A 176 4.66 -0.99 14.03
C LEU A 176 5.68 -1.62 14.98
N LEU A 177 6.13 -2.83 14.66
CA LEU A 177 7.30 -3.39 15.32
C LEU A 177 8.52 -2.48 15.12
N PRO A 178 9.38 -2.29 16.12
CA PRO A 178 10.44 -1.27 16.11
C PRO A 178 11.34 -1.30 14.87
N HIS A 179 11.72 -2.48 14.39
CA HIS A 179 12.60 -2.65 13.24
C HIS A 179 11.95 -2.29 11.89
N PHE A 180 10.61 -2.21 11.81
CA PHE A 180 9.90 -1.77 10.60
C PHE A 180 9.61 -0.28 10.58
N ARG A 181 9.68 0.41 11.73
CA ARG A 181 9.38 1.86 11.80
C ARG A 181 10.15 2.70 10.81
N PRO A 182 11.49 2.52 10.61
CA PRO A 182 12.24 3.31 9.64
C PRO A 182 11.74 3.17 8.19
N LEU A 183 11.15 2.01 7.86
CA LEU A 183 10.72 1.68 6.50
C LEU A 183 9.25 1.98 6.26
N LEU A 184 8.38 1.74 7.25
CA LEU A 184 6.92 1.74 7.08
C LEU A 184 6.20 2.87 7.81
N SER A 185 6.88 3.68 8.63
CA SER A 185 6.26 4.85 9.29
C SER A 185 5.56 5.75 8.29
N ARG A 186 4.43 6.32 8.72
CA ARG A 186 3.61 7.22 7.93
C ARG A 186 3.61 8.63 8.51
N ASP A 187 3.28 9.59 7.67
CA ASP A 187 3.09 10.99 8.04
C ASP A 187 1.58 11.29 8.17
N ALA A 188 1.24 12.32 8.96
CA ALA A 188 -0.14 12.75 9.16
C ALA A 188 -0.87 13.09 7.84
N LYS A 189 -0.13 13.56 6.83
CA LYS A 189 -0.68 13.86 5.51
C LYS A 189 -1.21 12.61 4.79
N GLU A 190 -0.71 11.42 5.11
CA GLU A 190 -1.14 10.16 4.50
C GLU A 190 -2.53 9.72 4.98
N PHE A 191 -2.93 10.13 6.19
CA PHE A 191 -4.24 9.82 6.75
C PHE A 191 -5.30 10.86 6.42
N LYS A 192 -4.90 12.12 6.13
CA LYS A 192 -5.84 13.18 5.78
C LYS A 192 -6.66 12.84 4.54
N GLU A 193 -7.93 13.16 4.59
CA GLU A 193 -8.81 13.03 3.44
C GLU A 193 -8.41 14.03 2.35
N ILE A 194 -8.52 13.59 1.09
CA ILE A 194 -8.33 14.47 -0.07
C ILE A 194 -9.61 15.30 -0.24
N PHE A 195 -9.45 16.59 -0.53
CA PHE A 195 -10.56 17.51 -0.77
C PHE A 195 -11.52 17.04 -1.88
N PHE A 196 -10.99 16.33 -2.88
CA PHE A 196 -11.76 15.83 -4.02
C PHE A 196 -11.93 14.30 -3.93
N LYS A 197 -12.87 13.84 -3.08
CA LYS A 197 -13.16 12.40 -2.94
C LYS A 197 -13.52 11.72 -4.27
N GLY A 198 -14.19 12.45 -5.20
CA GLY A 198 -14.54 11.94 -6.52
C GLY A 198 -13.35 11.64 -7.45
N LEU A 199 -12.14 12.12 -7.12
CA LEU A 199 -10.91 11.82 -7.86
C LEU A 199 -10.20 10.58 -7.34
N SER A 200 -10.67 9.96 -6.25
CA SER A 200 -10.09 8.74 -5.73
C SER A 200 -10.58 7.52 -6.49
N TYR A 201 -9.65 6.61 -6.81
CA TYR A 201 -9.98 5.30 -7.36
C TYR A 201 -10.77 4.44 -6.37
N PHE A 202 -10.47 4.60 -5.07
CA PHE A 202 -11.14 3.89 -3.99
C PHE A 202 -12.21 4.76 -3.34
N SER A 203 -13.37 4.16 -3.07
CA SER A 203 -14.29 4.68 -2.06
C SER A 203 -13.72 4.33 -0.69
N GLU A 204 -13.53 5.32 0.17
CA GLU A 204 -12.92 5.12 1.49
C GLU A 204 -13.81 5.73 2.57
N TYR A 205 -14.09 4.96 3.61
CA TYR A 205 -14.81 5.38 4.80
C TYR A 205 -13.93 5.16 6.02
N LYS A 206 -13.76 6.21 6.82
CA LYS A 206 -12.84 6.22 7.95
C LYS A 206 -13.57 6.47 9.25
N TYR A 207 -13.23 5.69 10.27
CA TYR A 207 -13.81 5.81 11.60
C TYR A 207 -12.74 5.68 12.65
N VAL A 208 -13.02 6.19 13.85
CA VAL A 208 -12.16 6.09 15.03
C VAL A 208 -12.97 5.67 16.24
N ILE A 209 -12.29 5.02 17.18
CA ILE A 209 -12.79 4.76 18.52
C ILE A 209 -11.98 5.63 19.47
N GLU A 210 -12.67 6.40 20.30
CA GLU A 210 -12.08 7.20 21.37
C GLU A 210 -12.31 6.54 22.71
N ASP A 211 -11.28 6.54 23.54
CA ASP A 211 -11.44 6.22 24.94
C ASP A 211 -12.23 7.34 25.64
N LYS A 212 -13.30 6.96 26.33
CA LYS A 212 -14.24 7.91 26.98
C LYS A 212 -13.57 8.74 28.08
N SER A 213 -12.56 8.21 28.74
CA SER A 213 -11.85 8.86 29.85
C SER A 213 -10.78 9.83 29.39
N SER A 214 -9.92 9.39 28.47
CA SER A 214 -8.75 10.16 28.03
C SER A 214 -8.98 10.96 26.75
N LYS A 215 -10.09 10.71 26.03
CA LYS A 215 -10.38 11.22 24.67
C LYS A 215 -9.30 10.88 23.64
N ASN A 216 -8.43 9.92 23.95
CA ASN A 216 -7.41 9.45 23.02
C ASN A 216 -8.03 8.48 22.01
N ILE A 217 -7.58 8.55 20.76
CA ILE A 217 -7.96 7.59 19.72
C ILE A 217 -7.21 6.28 20.01
N THR A 218 -7.97 5.22 20.26
CA THR A 218 -7.45 3.88 20.55
C THR A 218 -7.52 2.95 19.36
N CYS A 219 -8.40 3.25 18.39
CA CYS A 219 -8.53 2.48 17.17
C CYS A 219 -8.88 3.38 16.00
N TYR A 220 -8.35 3.05 14.83
CA TYR A 220 -8.69 3.65 13.55
C TYR A 220 -9.07 2.54 12.55
N LEU A 221 -10.13 2.79 11.81
CA LEU A 221 -10.70 1.89 10.81
C LEU A 221 -10.74 2.57 9.45
N SER A 222 -10.30 1.87 8.42
CA SER A 222 -10.49 2.30 7.04
C SER A 222 -11.18 1.18 6.27
N ILE A 223 -12.33 1.49 5.67
CA ILE A 223 -13.10 0.59 4.82
C ILE A 223 -12.95 1.10 3.40
N GLN A 224 -12.31 0.31 2.53
CA GLN A 224 -11.98 0.69 1.17
C GLN A 224 -12.63 -0.24 0.15
N SER A 225 -13.12 0.31 -0.96
CA SER A 225 -13.61 -0.48 -2.08
C SER A 225 -13.28 0.21 -3.41
N ALA A 226 -12.86 -0.58 -4.40
CA ALA A 226 -12.64 -0.13 -5.77
C ALA A 226 -13.85 -0.33 -6.68
N ASP A 227 -14.67 -1.35 -6.41
CA ASP A 227 -15.78 -1.80 -7.25
C ASP A 227 -17.17 -1.64 -6.59
N SER A 228 -17.21 -1.29 -5.32
CA SER A 228 -18.42 -1.22 -4.48
C SER A 228 -19.06 -2.58 -4.15
N GLU A 229 -18.41 -3.68 -4.48
CA GLU A 229 -18.83 -5.05 -4.16
C GLU A 229 -17.89 -5.68 -3.13
N ASN A 230 -16.59 -5.46 -3.29
CA ASN A 230 -15.55 -6.00 -2.42
C ASN A 230 -14.96 -4.90 -1.54
N PHE A 231 -15.11 -5.05 -0.24
CA PHE A 231 -14.65 -4.09 0.76
C PHE A 231 -13.50 -4.66 1.56
N ILE A 232 -12.45 -3.86 1.73
CA ILE A 232 -11.28 -4.21 2.53
C ILE A 232 -11.29 -3.35 3.79
N LEU A 233 -11.27 -4.00 4.93
CA LEU A 233 -11.16 -3.38 6.24
C LEU A 233 -9.70 -3.40 6.69
N ASP A 234 -9.15 -2.22 6.91
CA ASP A 234 -7.87 -2.01 7.58
C ASP A 234 -8.12 -1.50 8.99
N VAL A 235 -7.52 -2.16 9.98
CA VAL A 235 -7.63 -1.80 11.41
C VAL A 235 -6.25 -1.42 11.92
N ILE A 236 -6.18 -0.31 12.64
CA ILE A 236 -5.02 0.13 13.41
C ILE A 236 -5.49 0.33 14.84
N GLN A 237 -4.91 -0.39 15.77
CA GLN A 237 -5.31 -0.30 17.18
C GLN A 237 -4.10 -0.18 18.09
N SER A 238 -4.32 0.41 19.25
CA SER A 238 -3.34 0.45 20.33
C SER A 238 -3.11 -0.95 20.89
N SER A 239 -1.85 -1.31 21.13
CA SER A 239 -1.51 -2.57 21.79
C SER A 239 -1.90 -2.62 23.26
N TRP A 240 -2.21 -1.47 23.85
CA TRP A 240 -2.58 -1.32 25.26
C TRP A 240 -4.09 -1.46 25.53
N VAL A 241 -4.90 -1.50 24.47
CA VAL A 241 -6.35 -1.58 24.57
C VAL A 241 -6.80 -2.91 24.00
N GLU A 242 -7.51 -3.67 24.78
CA GLU A 242 -8.15 -4.90 24.34
C GLU A 242 -9.40 -4.52 23.55
N LEU A 243 -9.31 -4.62 22.23
CA LEU A 243 -10.41 -4.33 21.31
C LEU A 243 -11.03 -5.64 20.86
N ASP A 244 -12.34 -5.72 20.97
CA ASP A 244 -13.10 -6.80 20.35
C ASP A 244 -13.14 -6.62 18.82
N ILE A 245 -12.34 -7.42 18.12
CA ILE A 245 -12.28 -7.41 16.65
C ILE A 245 -13.62 -7.78 16.03
N CYS A 246 -14.44 -8.58 16.73
CA CYS A 246 -15.78 -8.96 16.29
C CYS A 246 -16.70 -7.75 16.24
N ALA A 247 -16.68 -6.92 17.28
CA ALA A 247 -17.46 -5.68 17.30
C ALA A 247 -17.03 -4.71 16.17
N VAL A 248 -15.72 -4.65 15.85
CA VAL A 248 -15.20 -3.85 14.74
C VAL A 248 -15.72 -4.36 13.39
N ILE A 249 -15.68 -5.68 13.17
CA ILE A 249 -16.22 -6.33 11.95
C ILE A 249 -17.73 -6.08 11.83
N GLY A 250 -18.47 -6.26 12.92
CA GLY A 250 -19.92 -6.01 12.97
C GLY A 250 -20.27 -4.57 12.61
N PHE A 251 -19.55 -3.60 13.20
CA PHE A 251 -19.70 -2.20 12.83
C PHE A 251 -19.41 -1.94 11.36
N ALA A 252 -18.30 -2.46 10.82
CA ALA A 252 -17.93 -2.29 9.42
C ALA A 252 -19.01 -2.83 8.49
N LYS A 253 -19.52 -4.07 8.74
CA LYS A 253 -20.63 -4.66 7.99
C LYS A 253 -21.86 -3.76 8.01
N ALA A 254 -22.25 -3.26 9.17
CA ALA A 254 -23.42 -2.40 9.32
C ALA A 254 -23.27 -1.07 8.55
N GLN A 255 -22.05 -0.50 8.47
CA GLN A 255 -21.80 0.71 7.69
C GLN A 255 -21.86 0.45 6.18
N ILE A 256 -21.34 -0.70 5.71
CA ILE A 256 -21.40 -1.09 4.30
C ILE A 256 -22.85 -1.40 3.90
N ALA A 257 -23.59 -2.16 4.72
CA ALA A 257 -24.98 -2.56 4.47
C ALA A 257 -25.94 -1.38 4.25
N LYS A 258 -25.64 -0.20 4.83
CA LYS A 258 -26.42 1.03 4.57
C LYS A 258 -26.29 1.53 3.13
N ARG A 259 -25.25 1.13 2.41
CA ARG A 259 -24.90 1.64 1.08
C ARG A 259 -25.06 0.57 0.01
N GLN A 260 -24.77 -0.68 0.36
CA GLN A 260 -24.74 -1.81 -0.55
C GLN A 260 -25.32 -3.05 0.12
N LYS A 261 -26.34 -3.65 -0.49
CA LYS A 261 -27.01 -4.84 0.07
C LYS A 261 -26.17 -6.10 -0.05
N ASN A 262 -25.57 -6.30 -1.22
CA ASN A 262 -24.73 -7.47 -1.51
C ASN A 262 -23.28 -7.02 -1.57
N PHE A 263 -22.45 -7.52 -0.66
CA PHE A 263 -21.03 -7.20 -0.61
C PHE A 263 -20.24 -8.33 0.02
N ASN A 264 -18.97 -8.37 -0.31
CA ASN A 264 -17.96 -9.17 0.37
C ASN A 264 -17.10 -8.25 1.26
N LEU A 265 -16.85 -8.71 2.48
CA LEU A 265 -15.94 -8.01 3.39
C LEU A 265 -14.69 -8.85 3.59
N TYR A 266 -13.56 -8.18 3.50
CA TYR A 266 -12.25 -8.74 3.78
C TYR A 266 -11.56 -7.91 4.85
N ILE A 267 -10.77 -8.54 5.70
CA ILE A 267 -9.93 -7.86 6.68
C ILE A 267 -8.45 -8.13 6.39
N ARG A 268 -7.62 -7.10 6.51
CA ARG A 268 -6.20 -7.19 6.26
C ARG A 268 -5.42 -7.30 7.56
N THR A 269 -4.60 -8.35 7.70
CA THR A 269 -3.61 -8.48 8.75
C THR A 269 -2.22 -8.13 8.22
N LYS A 270 -1.40 -7.51 9.06
CA LYS A 270 -0.07 -7.01 8.71
C LYS A 270 0.94 -7.56 9.70
N LYS A 271 1.78 -8.49 9.27
CA LYS A 271 2.75 -9.18 10.14
C LYS A 271 3.81 -8.25 10.72
N TYR A 272 3.95 -7.05 10.19
CA TYR A 272 4.89 -6.04 10.67
C TYR A 272 4.31 -5.12 11.77
N THR A 273 3.10 -5.40 12.25
CA THR A 273 2.50 -4.71 13.40
C THR A 273 2.58 -5.57 14.66
N GLN A 274 2.55 -4.92 15.84
CA GLN A 274 2.64 -5.60 17.14
C GLN A 274 1.53 -6.64 17.35
N LEU A 275 0.36 -6.39 16.78
CA LEU A 275 -0.81 -7.27 16.92
C LEU A 275 -1.00 -8.22 15.72
N GLY A 276 -0.17 -8.08 14.68
CA GLY A 276 -0.34 -8.81 13.43
C GLY A 276 -0.34 -10.33 13.59
N GLU A 277 0.53 -10.89 14.43
CA GLU A 277 0.56 -12.34 14.68
C GLU A 277 -0.63 -12.81 15.50
N ARG A 278 -1.06 -12.02 16.50
CA ARG A 278 -2.25 -12.33 17.31
C ARG A 278 -3.51 -12.34 16.45
N ASP A 279 -3.66 -11.33 15.60
CA ASP A 279 -4.83 -11.19 14.74
C ASP A 279 -4.86 -12.31 13.69
N GLU A 280 -3.72 -12.67 13.11
CA GLU A 280 -3.59 -13.80 12.19
C GLU A 280 -3.99 -15.12 12.87
N LYS A 281 -3.49 -15.38 14.07
CA LYS A 281 -3.83 -16.55 14.86
C LYS A 281 -5.33 -16.63 15.15
N TYR A 282 -5.93 -15.49 15.55
CA TYR A 282 -7.36 -15.39 15.79
C TYR A 282 -8.19 -15.79 14.55
N PHE A 283 -7.84 -15.27 13.35
CA PHE A 283 -8.55 -15.62 12.13
C PHE A 283 -8.38 -17.08 11.72
N MET A 284 -7.20 -17.66 11.94
CA MET A 284 -6.95 -19.09 11.70
C MET A 284 -7.78 -19.98 12.63
N GLU A 285 -7.80 -19.70 13.94
CA GLU A 285 -8.54 -20.45 14.94
C GLU A 285 -10.05 -20.41 14.70
N ASN A 286 -10.55 -19.27 14.23
CA ASN A 286 -11.96 -19.10 13.88
C ASN A 286 -12.29 -19.51 12.43
N LYS A 287 -11.35 -20.20 11.74
CA LYS A 287 -11.53 -20.80 10.41
C LYS A 287 -11.94 -19.78 9.32
N PHE A 288 -11.47 -18.55 9.41
CA PHE A 288 -11.63 -17.60 8.31
C PHE A 288 -10.76 -18.01 7.12
N GLU A 289 -11.27 -17.82 5.92
CA GLU A 289 -10.55 -18.13 4.69
C GLU A 289 -9.51 -17.05 4.38
N CYS A 290 -8.22 -17.44 4.28
CA CYS A 290 -7.18 -16.57 3.75
C CYS A 290 -7.25 -16.60 2.23
N VAL A 291 -7.72 -15.50 1.61
CA VAL A 291 -7.91 -15.42 0.16
C VAL A 291 -6.71 -14.85 -0.58
N GLN A 292 -5.83 -14.14 0.12
CA GLN A 292 -4.64 -13.54 -0.47
C GLN A 292 -3.52 -13.42 0.55
N ASN A 293 -2.31 -13.75 0.14
CA ASN A 293 -1.09 -13.52 0.91
C ASN A 293 -0.13 -12.69 0.05
N GLN A 294 0.31 -11.55 0.56
CA GLN A 294 1.17 -10.61 -0.15
C GLN A 294 2.52 -10.48 0.54
N VAL A 295 3.56 -10.64 -0.22
CA VAL A 295 4.94 -10.33 0.19
C VAL A 295 5.14 -8.83 0.12
N VAL A 296 5.62 -8.22 1.19
CA VAL A 296 5.99 -6.80 1.24
C VAL A 296 7.46 -6.66 0.97
N LEU A 297 7.81 -6.01 -0.13
CA LEU A 297 9.19 -5.76 -0.55
C LEU A 297 9.52 -4.28 -0.44
N THR A 298 10.74 -3.96 -0.06
CA THR A 298 11.25 -2.58 -0.05
C THR A 298 12.61 -2.47 -0.72
N ASN A 299 12.81 -1.33 -1.42
CA ASN A 299 14.13 -0.88 -1.83
C ASN A 299 14.38 0.43 -1.11
N SER A 300 15.27 0.41 -0.11
CA SER A 300 15.56 1.57 0.73
C SER A 300 17.05 1.87 0.72
N SER A 301 17.39 3.15 0.68
CA SER A 301 18.77 3.63 0.89
C SER A 301 19.12 3.69 2.38
N ALA A 302 18.15 3.53 3.28
CA ALA A 302 18.39 3.48 4.72
C ALA A 302 18.98 2.11 5.09
N ARG A 303 20.15 2.09 5.67
CA ARG A 303 20.78 0.90 6.21
C ARG A 303 20.11 0.54 7.53
N ILE A 304 19.59 -0.68 7.67
CA ILE A 304 19.24 -1.21 8.98
C ILE A 304 20.57 -1.49 9.69
N ILE A 305 20.93 -0.63 10.64
CA ILE A 305 22.05 -0.90 11.53
C ILE A 305 21.54 -1.96 12.51
N ARG A 306 21.97 -3.22 12.33
CA ARG A 306 21.82 -4.23 13.38
C ARG A 306 22.76 -3.78 14.52
N GLU A 307 22.19 -3.38 15.64
CA GLU A 307 22.97 -3.16 16.85
C GLU A 307 23.60 -4.49 17.25
N ASN A 308 24.92 -4.56 17.15
CA ASN A 308 25.66 -5.57 17.86
C ASN A 308 25.53 -5.21 19.35
N VAL A 309 24.81 -6.05 20.11
CA VAL A 309 24.66 -5.94 21.55
C VAL A 309 26.00 -6.32 22.22
N HIS A 310 27.01 -5.49 22.04
CA HIS A 310 28.19 -5.47 22.91
C HIS A 310 28.82 -4.07 22.84
N THR A 311 28.87 -3.45 24.02
CA THR A 311 29.49 -2.18 24.41
C THR A 311 28.64 -0.93 24.24
N GLY A 312 28.25 -0.40 25.41
CA GLY A 312 27.52 0.84 25.57
C GLY A 312 28.31 2.10 25.19
N GLN A 313 28.21 2.46 23.93
CA GLN A 313 28.46 3.82 23.46
C GLN A 313 27.57 4.07 22.25
N PHE A 314 26.59 4.94 22.41
CA PHE A 314 25.72 5.40 21.33
C PHE A 314 26.49 6.41 20.48
N THR A 315 26.83 6.04 19.25
CA THR A 315 27.27 6.98 18.22
C THR A 315 26.32 6.90 17.04
N ILE A 316 25.51 7.93 16.83
CA ILE A 316 24.68 8.08 15.65
C ILE A 316 25.56 8.52 14.51
N LEU A 317 25.96 7.61 13.65
CA LEU A 317 26.64 7.92 12.40
C LEU A 317 25.65 7.74 11.22
N SER A 318 25.09 8.86 10.75
CA SER A 318 24.40 8.91 9.47
C SER A 318 25.45 8.92 8.34
N GLN A 319 25.83 7.74 7.86
CA GLN A 319 26.63 7.61 6.64
C GLN A 319 25.75 7.04 5.53
N PHE A 320 25.63 7.82 4.46
CA PHE A 320 25.07 7.39 3.19
C PHE A 320 26.05 6.41 2.54
N CYS A 321 25.71 5.12 2.52
CA CYS A 321 26.45 4.13 1.77
C CYS A 321 25.52 3.39 0.81
N SER A 322 25.99 3.24 -0.43
CA SER A 322 25.35 2.41 -1.45
C SER A 322 25.22 0.96 -0.98
N VAL A 323 24.00 0.43 -1.07
CA VAL A 323 23.70 -0.96 -0.73
C VAL A 323 24.33 -1.86 -1.80
N ARG A 324 25.31 -2.68 -1.44
CA ARG A 324 25.69 -3.86 -2.24
C ARG A 324 24.73 -4.99 -1.90
N PRO A 325 24.17 -5.71 -2.89
CA PRO A 325 23.36 -6.88 -2.62
C PRO A 325 24.22 -7.95 -1.95
N ILE A 326 23.75 -8.50 -0.83
CA ILE A 326 24.33 -9.70 -0.25
C ILE A 326 23.92 -10.86 -1.17
N ALA A 327 24.87 -11.39 -1.93
CA ALA A 327 24.69 -12.65 -2.63
C ALA A 327 24.50 -13.74 -1.57
N GLN A 328 23.29 -14.27 -1.42
CA GLN A 328 23.08 -15.53 -0.73
C GLN A 328 23.50 -16.64 -1.68
N ASN A 329 24.60 -17.30 -1.35
CA ASN A 329 24.99 -18.57 -1.96
C ASN A 329 23.92 -19.60 -1.62
N PHE A 330 23.09 -19.95 -2.57
CA PHE A 330 22.33 -21.20 -2.56
C PHE A 330 23.25 -22.28 -3.11
N ASN A 331 23.98 -22.95 -2.24
CA ASN A 331 24.52 -24.28 -2.49
C ASN A 331 23.68 -25.28 -1.68
N ASN A 332 23.17 -26.25 -2.42
CA ASN A 332 22.45 -27.48 -2.11
C ASN A 332 20.95 -27.35 -1.92
#